data_050de83821b9dcb060a495adfd8c76c6
#
_entry.id   050de83821b9dcb060a495adfd8c76c6
#
_cell.length_a   1.000
_cell.length_b   1.000
_cell.length_c   1.000
_cell.angle_alpha   90.00
_cell.angle_beta   90.00
_cell.angle_gamma   90.00
#
_symmetry.space_group_name_H-M   'P 1'
#
loop_
_entity.id
_entity.type
_entity.pdbx_description
1 polymer ?
#
loop_
_entity_poly.entity_id
_entity_poly.type
_entity_poly.pdbx_seq_one_letter_code
_entity_poly.pdbx_strand_id
1 'polypeptide(L)'
;NGTDVEIYKKISEFNPFADKSCSWFDPWWMFGVKEGFDIVIVNPPYVVPSLTKNEKDNFKKQYKSALYQINLYLLFVEKGSLMLKKDGVLSFIIPNTWLVNKAVSEFRKFLLEELNILKIVDLTFEKIFEATVLPIILFVSKNNKTQKDNLPVLKIENGIFNLFNEISKTEILNDENFLINYQINKESKKLFDKIELNTSKLKDIAKVSFGIKLYEVGQGKPMQTKETVLK
;
A
#
# COMPACT_ATOMS: atom_id res chain seq x y z
N ASN A 1 33.98 24.40 15.78
CA ASN A 1 33.41 23.57 16.83
C ASN A 1 33.77 22.10 16.58
N GLY A 2 34.24 21.36 17.64
CA GLY A 2 34.73 19.98 17.47
C GLY A 2 33.72 19.00 16.88
N THR A 3 32.42 19.25 17.04
CA THR A 3 31.29 18.49 16.46
C THR A 3 31.26 18.53 14.93
N ASP A 4 31.58 19.67 14.32
CA ASP A 4 31.53 19.81 12.86
C ASP A 4 32.63 18.99 12.18
N VAL A 5 33.83 19.00 12.77
CA VAL A 5 35.00 18.25 12.25
C VAL A 5 34.72 16.73 12.29
N GLU A 6 34.07 16.24 13.34
CA GLU A 6 33.76 14.82 13.48
C GLU A 6 32.68 14.39 12.45
N ILE A 7 31.70 15.24 12.16
CA ILE A 7 30.70 14.98 11.14
C ILE A 7 31.31 14.99 9.75
N TYR A 8 32.15 15.97 9.40
CA TYR A 8 32.86 16.00 8.11
C TYR A 8 33.73 14.77 7.91
N LYS A 9 34.38 14.27 8.96
CA LYS A 9 35.16 13.04 8.89
C LYS A 9 34.27 11.82 8.58
N LYS A 10 33.13 11.69 9.27
CA LYS A 10 32.15 10.61 9.03
C LYS A 10 31.59 10.66 7.62
N ILE A 11 31.32 11.86 7.08
CA ILE A 11 30.83 12.02 5.70
C ILE A 11 31.92 11.63 4.69
N SER A 12 33.16 12.03 4.92
CA SER A 12 34.28 11.73 3.99
C SER A 12 34.65 10.23 3.97
N GLU A 13 34.37 9.50 5.06
CA GLU A 13 34.62 8.06 5.18
C GLU A 13 33.41 7.22 4.67
N PHE A 14 32.29 7.86 4.35
CA PHE A 14 31.09 7.14 3.89
C PHE A 14 31.28 6.54 2.52
N ASN A 15 31.10 5.22 2.44
CA ASN A 15 31.06 4.49 1.20
C ASN A 15 29.62 4.05 0.88
N PRO A 16 28.94 4.66 -0.12
CA PRO A 16 27.55 4.31 -0.47
C PRO A 16 27.39 2.88 -0.98
N PHE A 17 28.48 2.21 -1.38
CA PHE A 17 28.48 0.85 -1.90
C PHE A 17 28.81 -0.21 -0.81
N ALA A 18 29.03 0.20 0.42
CA ALA A 18 29.42 -0.70 1.51
C ALA A 18 28.26 -1.49 2.13
N ASP A 19 27.03 -1.28 1.67
CA ASP A 19 25.77 -1.90 2.17
C ASP A 19 25.64 -1.82 3.72
N LYS A 20 26.05 -0.68 4.28
CA LYS A 20 25.97 -0.39 5.72
C LYS A 20 25.01 0.74 6.00
N SER A 21 24.29 0.63 7.13
CA SER A 21 23.43 1.73 7.58
C SER A 21 24.23 3.02 7.83
N CYS A 22 23.69 4.15 7.41
CA CYS A 22 24.27 5.46 7.62
C CYS A 22 23.81 6.01 8.99
N SER A 23 24.68 5.96 10.00
CA SER A 23 24.38 6.43 11.36
C SER A 23 24.49 7.95 11.55
N TRP A 24 25.08 8.64 10.58
CA TRP A 24 25.32 10.10 10.64
C TRP A 24 24.28 10.90 9.85
N PHE A 25 23.33 10.25 9.15
CA PHE A 25 22.30 10.97 8.40
C PHE A 25 21.34 11.69 9.37
N ASP A 26 21.37 13.00 9.33
CA ASP A 26 20.51 13.87 10.12
C ASP A 26 19.84 14.92 9.22
N PRO A 27 18.54 14.77 8.94
CA PRO A 27 17.81 15.66 8.05
C PRO A 27 17.79 17.12 8.55
N TRP A 28 17.79 17.31 9.87
CA TRP A 28 17.79 18.66 10.43
C TRP A 28 19.10 19.37 10.15
N TRP A 29 20.20 18.74 10.51
CA TRP A 29 21.53 19.34 10.32
C TRP A 29 21.88 19.50 8.83
N MET A 30 21.57 18.49 8.01
CA MET A 30 21.94 18.48 6.58
C MET A 30 21.07 19.39 5.72
N PHE A 31 19.76 19.49 6.03
CA PHE A 31 18.76 20.11 5.15
C PHE A 31 17.83 21.09 5.91
N GLY A 32 18.05 21.36 7.18
CA GLY A 32 17.19 22.21 8.00
C GLY A 32 15.81 21.61 8.30
N VAL A 33 15.60 20.31 8.08
CA VAL A 33 14.31 19.64 8.29
C VAL A 33 14.14 19.30 9.78
N LYS A 34 13.34 20.10 10.50
CA LYS A 34 13.15 19.94 11.95
C LYS A 34 12.00 19.00 12.33
N GLU A 35 10.88 19.12 11.65
CA GLU A 35 9.61 18.48 12.04
C GLU A 35 9.18 17.34 11.07
N GLY A 36 10.00 17.06 10.07
CA GLY A 36 9.71 16.15 8.98
C GLY A 36 9.53 16.88 7.63
N PHE A 37 9.21 16.13 6.62
CA PHE A 37 9.11 16.64 5.24
C PHE A 37 7.72 17.16 4.92
N ASP A 38 7.65 18.20 4.08
CA ASP A 38 6.39 18.72 3.54
C ASP A 38 5.74 17.73 2.58
N ILE A 39 6.58 17.08 1.76
CA ILE A 39 6.15 16.16 0.70
C ILE A 39 7.08 14.95 0.69
N VAL A 40 6.48 13.77 0.61
CA VAL A 40 7.17 12.50 0.39
C VAL A 40 6.60 11.85 -0.86
N ILE A 41 7.42 11.67 -1.90
CA ILE A 41 7.01 11.05 -3.18
C ILE A 41 7.90 9.83 -3.41
N VAL A 42 7.29 8.66 -3.66
CA VAL A 42 8.04 7.41 -3.83
C VAL A 42 7.35 6.47 -4.82
N ASN A 43 8.17 5.77 -5.60
CA ASN A 43 7.80 4.52 -6.27
C ASN A 43 8.53 3.38 -5.52
N PRO A 44 7.87 2.71 -4.56
CA PRO A 44 8.51 1.68 -3.75
C PRO A 44 8.62 0.34 -4.50
N PRO A 45 9.46 -0.60 -4.05
CA PRO A 45 9.51 -1.93 -4.63
C PRO A 45 8.22 -2.74 -4.32
N TYR A 46 7.65 -3.39 -5.36
CA TYR A 46 6.44 -4.23 -5.25
C TYR A 46 6.79 -5.68 -4.99
N VAL A 47 7.49 -5.94 -3.91
CA VAL A 47 8.06 -7.26 -3.61
C VAL A 47 7.60 -7.75 -2.25
N VAL A 48 7.28 -9.05 -2.17
CA VAL A 48 7.17 -9.78 -0.91
C VAL A 48 8.55 -10.35 -0.60
N PRO A 49 9.26 -9.82 0.40
CA PRO A 49 10.63 -10.24 0.68
C PRO A 49 10.65 -11.66 1.27
N SER A 50 11.69 -12.42 0.94
CA SER A 50 11.98 -13.68 1.60
C SER A 50 12.64 -13.39 2.95
N LEU A 51 11.85 -13.44 4.03
CA LEU A 51 12.29 -13.08 5.38
C LEU A 51 12.35 -14.29 6.28
N THR A 52 13.36 -14.33 7.14
CA THR A 52 13.43 -15.23 8.27
C THR A 52 12.33 -14.91 9.29
N LYS A 53 12.09 -15.84 10.23
CA LYS A 53 11.11 -15.61 11.31
C LYS A 53 11.46 -14.37 12.15
N ASN A 54 12.74 -14.21 12.52
CA ASN A 54 13.20 -13.08 13.33
C ASN A 54 13.00 -11.74 12.63
N GLU A 55 13.30 -11.67 11.33
CA GLU A 55 13.05 -10.44 10.53
C GLU A 55 11.57 -10.12 10.46
N LYS A 56 10.69 -11.11 10.22
CA LYS A 56 9.23 -10.93 10.24
C LYS A 56 8.75 -10.39 11.58
N ASP A 57 9.23 -10.97 12.69
CA ASP A 57 8.86 -10.55 14.03
C ASP A 57 9.34 -9.11 14.33
N ASN A 58 10.52 -8.73 13.83
CA ASN A 58 11.02 -7.36 13.94
C ASN A 58 10.17 -6.36 13.15
N PHE A 59 9.79 -6.68 11.90
CA PHE A 59 8.90 -5.81 11.12
C PHE A 59 7.53 -5.65 11.79
N LYS A 60 6.95 -6.74 12.31
CA LYS A 60 5.66 -6.68 13.03
C LYS A 60 5.69 -5.83 14.30
N LYS A 61 6.85 -5.73 14.97
CA LYS A 61 7.01 -4.84 16.12
C LYS A 61 7.13 -3.36 15.72
N GLN A 62 7.64 -3.08 14.52
CA GLN A 62 7.94 -1.74 14.07
C GLN A 62 6.82 -1.12 13.22
N TYR A 63 6.05 -1.93 12.48
CA TYR A 63 5.08 -1.48 11.50
C TYR A 63 3.72 -2.17 11.68
N LYS A 64 2.66 -1.39 11.72
CA LYS A 64 1.27 -1.88 11.76
C LYS A 64 0.90 -2.61 10.48
N SER A 65 1.38 -2.14 9.34
CA SER A 65 1.17 -2.76 8.02
C SER A 65 1.86 -4.12 7.84
N ALA A 66 2.73 -4.53 8.76
CA ALA A 66 3.44 -5.82 8.71
C ALA A 66 2.68 -7.00 9.35
N LEU A 67 1.45 -6.81 9.85
CA LEU A 67 0.79 -7.80 10.73
C LEU A 67 0.47 -9.13 10.03
N TYR A 68 0.07 -9.13 8.77
CA TYR A 68 -0.35 -10.35 8.08
C TYR A 68 0.66 -10.79 7.01
N GLN A 69 0.70 -10.11 5.87
CA GLN A 69 1.63 -10.37 4.79
C GLN A 69 2.54 -9.17 4.61
N ILE A 70 3.84 -9.39 4.82
CA ILE A 70 4.82 -8.32 4.66
C ILE A 70 5.05 -8.09 3.17
N ASN A 71 4.55 -6.96 2.68
CA ASN A 71 4.83 -6.47 1.35
C ASN A 71 5.55 -5.13 1.46
N LEU A 72 6.69 -4.99 0.80
CA LEU A 72 7.55 -3.83 1.00
C LEU A 72 6.84 -2.50 0.73
N TYR A 73 6.02 -2.40 -0.31
CA TYR A 73 5.35 -1.13 -0.61
C TYR A 73 4.44 -0.64 0.53
N LEU A 74 3.81 -1.55 1.30
CA LEU A 74 2.98 -1.18 2.46
C LEU A 74 3.85 -0.56 3.57
N LEU A 75 4.99 -1.19 3.85
CA LEU A 75 5.96 -0.69 4.86
C LEU A 75 6.53 0.67 4.44
N PHE A 76 6.80 0.86 3.14
CA PHE A 76 7.28 2.13 2.60
C PHE A 76 6.24 3.25 2.77
N VAL A 77 4.96 2.99 2.55
CA VAL A 77 3.88 3.97 2.80
C VAL A 77 3.82 4.35 4.27
N GLU A 78 3.84 3.37 5.17
CA GLU A 78 3.85 3.63 6.61
C GLU A 78 5.10 4.40 7.03
N LYS A 79 6.29 3.98 6.60
CA LYS A 79 7.54 4.69 6.87
C LYS A 79 7.52 6.12 6.33
N GLY A 80 7.05 6.31 5.09
CA GLY A 80 6.94 7.62 4.47
C GLY A 80 6.01 8.55 5.25
N SER A 81 4.91 8.03 5.80
CA SER A 81 3.99 8.81 6.63
C SER A 81 4.62 9.26 7.96
N LEU A 82 5.49 8.45 8.54
CA LEU A 82 6.25 8.81 9.75
C LEU A 82 7.25 9.93 9.48
N MET A 83 7.75 10.03 8.25
CA MET A 83 8.70 11.09 7.84
C MET A 83 8.03 12.43 7.54
N LEU A 84 6.70 12.48 7.38
CA LEU A 84 5.97 13.71 7.15
C LEU A 84 5.91 14.58 8.40
N LYS A 85 6.02 15.89 8.21
CA LYS A 85 5.56 16.85 9.22
C LYS A 85 4.04 16.85 9.31
N LYS A 86 3.50 17.52 10.33
CA LYS A 86 2.07 17.80 10.41
C LYS A 86 1.60 18.53 9.14
N ASP A 87 0.46 18.12 8.58
CA ASP A 87 -0.12 18.61 7.33
C ASP A 87 0.71 18.31 6.06
N GLY A 88 1.82 17.59 6.20
CA GLY A 88 2.59 17.10 5.05
C GLY A 88 1.83 16.08 4.22
N VAL A 89 2.19 15.97 2.94
CA VAL A 89 1.52 15.13 1.95
C VAL A 89 2.47 14.03 1.45
N LEU A 90 1.93 12.82 1.37
CA LEU A 90 2.59 11.65 0.80
C LEU A 90 1.92 11.30 -0.52
N SER A 91 2.73 11.00 -1.55
CA SER A 91 2.26 10.50 -2.84
C SER A 91 3.06 9.27 -3.25
N PHE A 92 2.37 8.13 -3.37
CA PHE A 92 2.98 6.85 -3.72
C PHE A 92 2.29 6.24 -4.93
N ILE A 93 3.09 5.76 -5.88
CA ILE A 93 2.58 4.87 -6.92
C ILE A 93 2.73 3.43 -6.42
N ILE A 94 1.62 2.70 -6.29
CA ILE A 94 1.57 1.36 -5.67
C ILE A 94 0.52 0.48 -6.37
N PRO A 95 0.60 -0.86 -6.27
CA PRO A 95 -0.43 -1.76 -6.79
C PRO A 95 -1.80 -1.48 -6.17
N ASN A 96 -2.88 -1.68 -6.93
CA ASN A 96 -4.25 -1.48 -6.45
C ASN A 96 -4.77 -2.61 -5.54
N THR A 97 -4.06 -3.73 -5.45
CA THR A 97 -4.52 -4.95 -4.76
C THR A 97 -4.84 -4.73 -3.27
N TRP A 98 -4.17 -3.79 -2.60
CA TRP A 98 -4.44 -3.48 -1.20
C TRP A 98 -5.83 -2.90 -0.95
N LEU A 99 -6.48 -2.33 -1.95
CA LEU A 99 -7.80 -1.71 -1.82
C LEU A 99 -8.88 -2.72 -1.41
N VAL A 100 -8.79 -3.94 -1.90
CA VAL A 100 -9.82 -4.97 -1.69
C VAL A 100 -9.30 -6.28 -1.09
N ASN A 101 -7.99 -6.44 -0.91
CA ASN A 101 -7.43 -7.64 -0.29
C ASN A 101 -7.68 -7.64 1.22
N LYS A 102 -8.49 -8.58 1.71
CA LYS A 102 -8.84 -8.71 3.13
C LYS A 102 -7.62 -8.92 4.05
N ALA A 103 -6.57 -9.55 3.54
CA ALA A 103 -5.35 -9.81 4.31
C ALA A 103 -4.58 -8.53 4.73
N VAL A 104 -4.90 -7.37 4.13
CA VAL A 104 -4.25 -6.10 4.43
C VAL A 104 -5.24 -5.06 4.99
N SER A 105 -6.30 -5.51 5.66
CA SER A 105 -7.29 -4.65 6.32
C SER A 105 -6.65 -3.67 7.31
N GLU A 106 -5.67 -4.11 8.10
CA GLU A 106 -4.96 -3.27 9.06
C GLU A 106 -4.22 -2.09 8.42
N PHE A 107 -3.69 -2.27 7.21
CA PHE A 107 -3.09 -1.18 6.46
C PHE A 107 -4.14 -0.13 6.05
N ARG A 108 -5.32 -0.55 5.58
CA ARG A 108 -6.43 0.37 5.27
C ARG A 108 -6.93 1.09 6.51
N LYS A 109 -7.08 0.36 7.62
CA LYS A 109 -7.42 0.93 8.92
C LYS A 109 -6.43 2.02 9.33
N PHE A 110 -5.14 1.72 9.27
CA PHE A 110 -4.08 2.68 9.55
C PHE A 110 -4.21 3.95 8.70
N LEU A 111 -4.43 3.83 7.37
CA LEU A 111 -4.60 4.98 6.49
C LEU A 111 -5.84 5.82 6.83
N LEU A 112 -6.91 5.19 7.28
CA LEU A 112 -8.19 5.86 7.57
C LEU A 112 -8.23 6.50 8.96
N GLU A 113 -7.63 5.88 9.96
CA GLU A 113 -7.69 6.33 11.35
C GLU A 113 -6.56 7.29 11.73
N GLU A 114 -5.35 7.08 11.20
CA GLU A 114 -4.17 7.85 11.59
C GLU A 114 -3.75 8.90 10.55
N LEU A 115 -4.19 8.73 9.32
CA LEU A 115 -3.90 9.62 8.20
C LEU A 115 -5.21 10.07 7.55
N ASN A 116 -5.09 10.91 6.53
CA ASN A 116 -6.22 11.31 5.70
C ASN A 116 -5.95 10.96 4.24
N ILE A 117 -6.67 9.99 3.69
CA ILE A 117 -6.61 9.70 2.26
C ILE A 117 -7.27 10.87 1.52
N LEU A 118 -6.48 11.61 0.75
CA LEU A 118 -6.93 12.78 0.02
C LEU A 118 -7.62 12.41 -1.29
N LYS A 119 -7.01 11.50 -2.05
CA LYS A 119 -7.52 10.98 -3.32
C LYS A 119 -6.74 9.74 -3.75
N ILE A 120 -7.34 9.00 -4.67
CA ILE A 120 -6.72 7.89 -5.40
C ILE A 120 -6.77 8.22 -6.89
N VAL A 121 -5.69 7.97 -7.63
CA VAL A 121 -5.67 8.05 -9.09
C VAL A 121 -5.48 6.65 -9.65
N ASP A 122 -6.47 6.16 -10.36
CA ASP A 122 -6.42 4.86 -11.02
C ASP A 122 -5.64 4.97 -12.34
N LEU A 123 -4.58 4.19 -12.44
CA LEU A 123 -3.69 4.11 -13.61
C LEU A 123 -3.82 2.77 -14.33
N THR A 124 -4.82 1.96 -14.02
CA THR A 124 -4.93 0.58 -14.50
C THR A 124 -5.12 0.48 -16.02
N PHE A 125 -5.59 1.52 -16.65
CA PHE A 125 -5.77 1.60 -18.10
C PHE A 125 -4.57 2.22 -18.84
N GLU A 126 -3.62 2.79 -18.11
CA GLU A 126 -2.40 3.35 -18.65
C GLU A 126 -1.28 2.32 -18.61
N LYS A 127 -0.62 2.08 -19.73
CA LYS A 127 0.55 1.19 -19.78
C LYS A 127 1.79 1.89 -19.24
N ILE A 128 1.83 2.10 -17.91
CA ILE A 128 2.91 2.85 -17.25
C ILE A 128 4.13 1.95 -17.01
N PHE A 129 3.89 0.65 -16.75
CA PHE A 129 4.95 -0.33 -16.50
C PHE A 129 4.85 -1.50 -17.50
N GLU A 130 5.99 -2.12 -17.80
CA GLU A 130 6.02 -3.36 -18.60
C GLU A 130 5.44 -4.56 -17.85
N ALA A 131 5.41 -4.49 -16.51
CA ALA A 131 4.89 -5.55 -15.66
C ALA A 131 3.35 -5.56 -15.59
N THR A 132 2.77 -6.74 -15.36
CA THR A 132 1.32 -7.00 -15.23
C THR A 132 0.74 -6.45 -13.90
N VAL A 133 1.21 -5.32 -13.42
CA VAL A 133 0.74 -4.68 -12.20
C VAL A 133 -0.26 -3.60 -12.57
N LEU A 134 -1.38 -3.55 -11.84
CA LEU A 134 -2.39 -2.51 -11.97
C LEU A 134 -2.10 -1.40 -10.94
N PRO A 135 -1.39 -0.33 -11.32
CA PRO A 135 -0.95 0.69 -10.38
C PRO A 135 -2.03 1.73 -10.11
N ILE A 136 -1.94 2.31 -8.93
CA ILE A 136 -2.66 3.53 -8.54
C ILE A 136 -1.67 4.53 -7.96
N ILE A 137 -2.02 5.83 -7.96
CA ILE A 137 -1.35 6.82 -7.13
C ILE A 137 -2.22 7.08 -5.91
N LEU A 138 -1.65 6.85 -4.74
CA LEU A 138 -2.24 7.14 -3.46
C LEU A 138 -1.74 8.50 -2.96
N PHE A 139 -2.66 9.41 -2.61
CA PHE A 139 -2.35 10.69 -1.96
C PHE A 139 -2.91 10.68 -0.54
N VAL A 140 -2.03 10.94 0.43
CA VAL A 140 -2.37 10.92 1.87
C VAL A 140 -1.77 12.16 2.53
N SER A 141 -2.45 12.73 3.52
CA SER A 141 -1.87 13.75 4.40
C SER A 141 -1.79 13.28 5.84
N LYS A 142 -0.83 13.82 6.58
CA LYS A 142 -0.66 13.61 8.02
C LYS A 142 -1.54 14.57 8.84
N ASN A 143 -2.80 14.70 8.42
CA ASN A 143 -3.80 15.50 9.12
C ASN A 143 -5.17 14.83 8.98
N ASN A 144 -5.68 14.31 10.08
CA ASN A 144 -6.99 13.67 10.11
C ASN A 144 -8.13 14.61 10.55
N LYS A 145 -7.83 15.87 10.92
CA LYS A 145 -8.82 16.80 11.47
C LYS A 145 -9.78 17.41 10.44
N THR A 146 -9.41 17.40 9.16
CA THR A 146 -10.21 18.00 8.06
C THR A 146 -10.70 16.94 7.07
N GLN A 147 -11.03 15.76 7.55
CA GLN A 147 -11.49 14.68 6.67
C GLN A 147 -12.86 15.06 6.06
N LYS A 148 -12.84 15.37 4.76
CA LYS A 148 -14.07 15.28 3.96
C LYS A 148 -14.49 13.83 3.93
N ASP A 149 -15.79 13.55 4.06
CA ASP A 149 -16.30 12.18 3.97
C ASP A 149 -16.00 11.54 2.61
N ASN A 150 -16.09 12.33 1.54
CA ASN A 150 -15.88 11.83 0.19
C ASN A 150 -14.40 11.65 -0.15
N LEU A 151 -14.05 10.42 -0.54
CA LEU A 151 -12.77 10.03 -1.12
C LEU A 151 -12.89 10.04 -2.64
N PRO A 152 -12.35 11.06 -3.35
CA PRO A 152 -12.38 11.10 -4.80
C PRO A 152 -11.42 10.08 -5.41
N VAL A 153 -11.89 9.36 -6.40
CA VAL A 153 -11.10 8.48 -7.25
C VAL A 153 -11.09 9.05 -8.67
N LEU A 154 -9.90 9.32 -9.17
CA LEU A 154 -9.66 9.89 -10.48
C LEU A 154 -9.15 8.81 -11.44
N LYS A 155 -9.38 8.98 -12.73
CA LYS A 155 -8.75 8.24 -13.83
C LYS A 155 -8.01 9.20 -14.74
N ILE A 156 -6.98 8.71 -15.42
CA ILE A 156 -6.31 9.46 -16.46
C ILE A 156 -6.86 9.02 -17.82
N GLU A 157 -7.32 9.99 -18.60
CA GLU A 157 -7.76 9.79 -19.97
C GLU A 157 -7.14 10.90 -20.83
N ASN A 158 -6.33 10.54 -21.81
CA ASN A 158 -5.61 11.48 -22.68
C ASN A 158 -4.75 12.50 -21.89
N GLY A 159 -4.11 12.07 -20.81
CA GLY A 159 -3.31 12.92 -19.93
C GLY A 159 -4.09 13.85 -19.00
N ILE A 160 -5.41 13.76 -18.99
CA ILE A 160 -6.30 14.58 -18.14
C ILE A 160 -6.83 13.73 -16.99
N PHE A 161 -6.81 14.31 -15.77
CA PHE A 161 -7.38 13.69 -14.58
C PHE A 161 -8.89 13.95 -14.54
N ASN A 162 -9.69 12.91 -14.71
CA ASN A 162 -11.15 12.97 -14.64
C ASN A 162 -11.66 12.31 -13.36
N LEU A 163 -12.63 12.92 -12.70
CA LEU A 163 -13.31 12.29 -11.57
C LEU A 163 -14.09 11.06 -12.07
N PHE A 164 -13.72 9.89 -11.55
CA PHE A 164 -14.38 8.63 -11.93
C PHE A 164 -15.45 8.22 -10.92
N ASN A 165 -15.14 8.34 -9.62
CA ASN A 165 -16.08 8.00 -8.55
C ASN A 165 -15.74 8.77 -7.26
N GLU A 166 -16.68 8.82 -6.33
CA GLU A 166 -16.49 9.30 -4.97
C GLU A 166 -17.04 8.25 -4.00
N ILE A 167 -16.23 7.89 -3.01
CA ILE A 167 -16.56 6.87 -2.02
C ILE A 167 -16.72 7.53 -0.66
N SER A 168 -17.77 7.18 0.08
CA SER A 168 -17.92 7.64 1.46
C SER A 168 -16.88 6.94 2.36
N LYS A 169 -16.07 7.72 3.07
CA LYS A 169 -15.13 7.18 4.08
C LYS A 169 -15.88 6.57 5.26
N THR A 170 -17.04 7.12 5.59
CA THR A 170 -17.92 6.55 6.62
C THR A 170 -18.39 5.16 6.22
N GLU A 171 -18.74 4.94 4.94
CA GLU A 171 -19.08 3.59 4.46
C GLU A 171 -17.89 2.63 4.55
N ILE A 172 -16.68 3.08 4.20
CA ILE A 172 -15.46 2.26 4.32
C ILE A 172 -15.18 1.89 5.77
N LEU A 173 -15.32 2.84 6.70
CA LEU A 173 -15.09 2.62 8.14
C LEU A 173 -16.12 1.65 8.75
N ASN A 174 -17.32 1.57 8.19
CA ASN A 174 -18.37 0.63 8.62
C ASN A 174 -18.21 -0.77 8.01
N ASP A 175 -17.32 -0.95 7.01
CA ASP A 175 -17.00 -2.26 6.46
C ASP A 175 -16.04 -3.03 7.38
N GLU A 176 -16.34 -4.29 7.68
CA GLU A 176 -15.54 -5.18 8.55
C GLU A 176 -14.06 -5.25 8.16
N ASN A 177 -13.77 -5.13 6.88
CA ASN A 177 -12.42 -5.23 6.32
C ASN A 177 -11.91 -3.90 5.75
N PHE A 178 -12.64 -2.80 5.93
CA PHE A 178 -12.31 -1.47 5.39
C PHE A 178 -12.10 -1.47 3.86
N LEU A 179 -12.92 -2.21 3.11
CA LEU A 179 -12.75 -2.37 1.66
C LEU A 179 -13.00 -1.05 0.91
N ILE A 180 -12.10 -0.71 -0.01
CA ILE A 180 -12.20 0.46 -0.87
C ILE A 180 -12.54 -0.01 -2.29
N ASN A 181 -13.81 -0.31 -2.53
CA ASN A 181 -14.26 -0.76 -3.84
C ASN A 181 -14.77 0.42 -4.67
N TYR A 182 -13.86 1.09 -5.37
CA TYR A 182 -14.19 2.27 -6.16
C TYR A 182 -14.80 1.95 -7.53
N GLN A 183 -14.81 0.71 -7.96
CA GLN A 183 -15.40 0.31 -9.25
C GLN A 183 -16.94 0.22 -9.20
N ILE A 184 -17.49 0.11 -8.00
CA ILE A 184 -18.93 0.10 -7.78
C ILE A 184 -19.42 1.55 -7.67
N ASN A 185 -20.09 2.04 -8.71
CA ASN A 185 -20.77 3.33 -8.66
C ASN A 185 -22.13 3.22 -7.96
N LYS A 186 -22.80 4.38 -7.71
CA LYS A 186 -24.10 4.42 -7.02
C LYS A 186 -25.21 3.62 -7.72
N GLU A 187 -25.17 3.53 -9.04
CA GLU A 187 -26.15 2.78 -9.81
C GLU A 187 -25.92 1.27 -9.68
N SER A 188 -24.68 0.83 -9.85
CA SER A 188 -24.28 -0.56 -9.61
C SER A 188 -24.59 -0.99 -8.19
N LYS A 189 -24.34 -0.12 -7.18
CA LYS A 189 -24.65 -0.41 -5.78
C LYS A 189 -26.14 -0.69 -5.59
N LYS A 190 -27.02 0.18 -6.12
CA LYS A 190 -28.48 -0.05 -6.08
C LYS A 190 -28.91 -1.37 -6.71
N LEU A 191 -28.24 -1.77 -7.79
CA LEU A 191 -28.50 -3.06 -8.43
C LEU A 191 -28.07 -4.23 -7.54
N PHE A 192 -26.86 -4.15 -6.94
CA PHE A 192 -26.38 -5.16 -6.00
C PHE A 192 -27.28 -5.26 -4.77
N ASP A 193 -27.66 -4.15 -4.16
CA ASP A 193 -28.58 -4.10 -3.02
C ASP A 193 -29.92 -4.78 -3.37
N LYS A 194 -30.45 -4.55 -4.57
CA LYS A 194 -31.67 -5.19 -5.05
C LYS A 194 -31.52 -6.70 -5.26
N ILE A 195 -30.37 -7.16 -5.72
CA ILE A 195 -30.06 -8.59 -5.88
C ILE A 195 -29.95 -9.24 -4.50
N GLU A 196 -29.28 -8.58 -3.54
CA GLU A 196 -29.05 -9.12 -2.20
C GLU A 196 -30.33 -9.25 -1.35
N LEU A 197 -31.36 -8.41 -1.61
CA LEU A 197 -32.61 -8.40 -0.81
C LEU A 197 -33.34 -9.75 -0.75
N ASN A 198 -33.20 -10.61 -1.77
CA ASN A 198 -33.92 -11.89 -1.86
C ASN A 198 -32.98 -13.09 -2.11
N THR A 199 -31.72 -12.96 -1.71
CA THR A 199 -30.70 -14.03 -1.91
C THR A 199 -30.03 -14.41 -0.61
N SER A 200 -29.59 -15.67 -0.50
CA SER A 200 -28.75 -16.13 0.59
C SER A 200 -27.28 -16.08 0.15
N LYS A 201 -26.40 -15.73 1.09
CA LYS A 201 -24.95 -15.74 0.79
C LYS A 201 -24.50 -17.20 0.56
N LEU A 202 -23.71 -17.43 -0.49
CA LEU A 202 -23.22 -18.79 -0.81
C LEU A 202 -22.53 -19.47 0.39
N LYS A 203 -21.83 -18.70 1.24
CA LYS A 203 -21.19 -19.22 2.46
C LYS A 203 -22.17 -19.81 3.48
N ASP A 204 -23.45 -19.41 3.45
CA ASP A 204 -24.47 -19.84 4.39
C ASP A 204 -25.12 -21.16 3.96
N ILE A 205 -25.03 -21.49 2.66
CA ILE A 205 -25.65 -22.68 2.07
C ILE A 205 -24.64 -23.71 1.54
N ALA A 206 -23.36 -23.31 1.36
CA ALA A 206 -22.33 -24.18 0.84
C ALA A 206 -20.95 -23.87 1.43
N LYS A 207 -20.14 -24.93 1.59
CA LYS A 207 -18.72 -24.79 1.93
C LYS A 207 -17.93 -24.53 0.64
N VAL A 208 -17.43 -23.31 0.48
CA VAL A 208 -16.58 -22.97 -0.63
C VAL A 208 -15.12 -23.28 -0.29
N SER A 209 -14.45 -24.09 -1.10
CA SER A 209 -13.03 -24.38 -0.96
C SER A 209 -12.33 -24.21 -2.30
N PHE A 210 -11.01 -23.95 -2.25
CA PHE A 210 -10.21 -23.99 -3.46
C PHE A 210 -10.33 -25.39 -4.08
N GLY A 211 -10.59 -25.43 -5.38
CA GLY A 211 -10.48 -26.65 -6.17
C GLY A 211 -9.04 -27.17 -6.24
N ILE A 212 -8.84 -28.25 -6.98
CA ILE A 212 -7.50 -28.78 -7.24
C ILE A 212 -6.73 -27.70 -8.01
N LYS A 213 -5.69 -27.13 -7.38
CA LYS A 213 -4.77 -26.24 -8.06
C LYS A 213 -3.96 -27.10 -9.03
N LEU A 214 -4.19 -26.93 -10.33
CA LEU A 214 -3.37 -27.56 -11.35
C LEU A 214 -1.92 -27.14 -11.14
N TYR A 215 -1.04 -28.06 -11.30
CA TYR A 215 0.36 -28.03 -10.99
C TYR A 215 1.11 -26.77 -11.42
N GLU A 216 1.91 -26.23 -10.50
CA GLU A 216 2.90 -25.21 -10.78
C GLU A 216 4.30 -25.82 -10.73
N VAL A 217 5.14 -25.52 -11.73
CA VAL A 217 6.55 -25.95 -11.76
C VAL A 217 7.26 -25.53 -10.45
N GLY A 218 7.95 -26.46 -9.82
CA GLY A 218 8.66 -26.22 -8.56
C GLY A 218 7.80 -26.40 -7.31
N GLN A 219 6.54 -26.85 -7.41
CA GLN A 219 5.67 -27.15 -6.28
C GLN A 219 5.25 -28.62 -6.24
N GLY A 220 4.72 -29.05 -5.09
CA GLY A 220 4.25 -30.41 -4.88
C GLY A 220 5.28 -31.38 -4.28
N LYS A 221 4.79 -32.56 -3.87
CA LYS A 221 5.63 -33.70 -3.43
C LYS A 221 5.17 -34.94 -4.20
N PRO A 222 5.98 -35.48 -5.13
CA PRO A 222 7.28 -34.99 -5.58
C PRO A 222 7.20 -33.63 -6.30
N MET A 223 8.31 -32.88 -6.30
CA MET A 223 8.41 -31.57 -6.95
C MET A 223 8.15 -31.71 -8.45
N GLN A 224 7.29 -30.87 -8.99
CA GLN A 224 6.88 -30.97 -10.38
C GLN A 224 7.84 -30.25 -11.32
N THR A 225 8.15 -30.89 -12.39
CA THR A 225 8.97 -30.38 -13.48
C THR A 225 8.10 -29.88 -14.63
N LYS A 226 8.68 -29.10 -15.54
CA LYS A 226 8.01 -28.65 -16.77
C LYS A 226 7.44 -29.80 -17.60
N GLU A 227 8.10 -30.98 -17.58
CA GLU A 227 7.70 -32.17 -18.30
C GLU A 227 6.50 -32.89 -17.67
N THR A 228 6.32 -32.80 -16.35
CA THR A 228 5.18 -33.37 -15.63
C THR A 228 3.94 -32.49 -15.68
N VAL A 229 4.10 -31.19 -15.93
CA VAL A 229 3.00 -30.23 -16.02
C VAL A 229 2.37 -30.17 -17.41
N LEU A 230 3.11 -30.56 -18.46
CA LEU A 230 2.66 -30.53 -19.86
C LEU A 230 2.08 -31.86 -20.36
N LYS A 231 1.96 -32.87 -19.50
CA LYS A 231 1.23 -34.13 -19.76
C LYS A 231 -0.16 -34.08 -19.13
#